data_5b18cbdbad8458404a1b35357e0b5a1d
#
_entry.id   5b18cbdbad8458404a1b35357e0b5a1d
#
_cell.length_a   1.000
_cell.length_b   1.000
_cell.length_c   1.000
_cell.angle_alpha   90.00
_cell.angle_beta   90.00
_cell.angle_gamma   90.00
#
_symmetry.space_group_name_H-M   'P 1'
#
loop_
_entity.id
_entity.type
_entity.pdbx_description
1 polymer ?
#
loop_
_entity_poly.entity_id
_entity_poly.type
_entity_poly.pdbx_seq_one_letter_code
_entity_poly.pdbx_strand_id
1 'polypeptide(L)'
;VGTIKALNIFFKTGFNEKHIAILAQKVERNYIGVSGGIMDQMVSSIGVHGKVFFLDCLSLKYKLIDIPSNWKFCLIDSAVQRNLRDSYYNKRYNELKQAEEILNTTHLGTIKENQLNENSFENKNIYKRAKHVIFENQRVLDAKKICWKIILRTLAS
;
A
#
# COMPACT_ATOMS: atom_id res chain seq x y z
N VAL A 1 0.58 -6.87 14.38
CA VAL A 1 2.04 -6.56 14.44
C VAL A 1 2.52 -6.57 15.88
N GLY A 2 1.93 -5.77 16.79
CA GLY A 2 2.39 -5.66 18.18
C GLY A 2 2.51 -6.99 18.91
N THR A 3 1.48 -7.84 18.87
CA THR A 3 1.50 -9.18 19.47
C THR A 3 2.65 -10.03 18.95
N ILE A 4 2.89 -10.01 17.63
CA ILE A 4 3.98 -10.78 17.01
C ILE A 4 5.34 -10.25 17.48
N LYS A 5 5.52 -8.93 17.60
CA LYS A 5 6.74 -8.33 18.17
C LYS A 5 6.97 -8.78 19.60
N ALA A 6 5.93 -8.75 20.43
CA ALA A 6 6.03 -9.21 21.82
C ALA A 6 6.44 -10.69 21.91
N LEU A 7 5.80 -11.55 21.12
CA LEU A 7 6.14 -12.98 21.05
C LEU A 7 7.56 -13.22 20.51
N ASN A 8 7.98 -12.45 19.49
CA ASN A 8 9.33 -12.51 18.95
C ASN A 8 10.40 -12.20 20.02
N ILE A 9 10.15 -11.19 20.84
CA ILE A 9 11.04 -10.83 21.95
C ILE A 9 11.02 -11.93 23.03
N PHE A 10 9.83 -12.35 23.44
CA PHE A 10 9.66 -13.34 24.53
C PHE A 10 10.30 -14.69 24.19
N PHE A 11 10.03 -15.20 22.99
CA PHE A 11 10.56 -16.50 22.54
C PHE A 11 11.91 -16.41 21.83
N LYS A 12 12.48 -15.21 21.68
CA LYS A 12 13.77 -14.97 21.02
C LYS A 12 13.84 -15.59 19.62
N THR A 13 12.76 -15.48 18.82
CA THR A 13 12.66 -16.14 17.52
C THR A 13 13.55 -15.52 16.43
N GLY A 14 14.09 -14.31 16.65
CA GLY A 14 15.02 -13.66 15.73
C GLY A 14 14.40 -13.10 14.44
N PHE A 15 13.07 -12.96 14.37
CA PHE A 15 12.43 -12.36 13.22
C PHE A 15 12.76 -10.87 13.12
N ASN A 16 13.16 -10.44 11.93
CA ASN A 16 13.31 -9.02 11.63
C ASN A 16 11.96 -8.35 11.38
N GLU A 17 11.93 -7.01 11.37
CA GLU A 17 10.73 -6.20 11.22
C GLU A 17 9.92 -6.53 9.96
N LYS A 18 10.59 -6.83 8.84
CA LYS A 18 9.94 -7.20 7.59
C LYS A 18 9.25 -8.56 7.70
N HIS A 19 9.89 -9.55 8.33
CA HIS A 19 9.27 -10.86 8.59
C HIS A 19 8.03 -10.74 9.48
N ILE A 20 8.10 -9.89 10.52
CA ILE A 20 6.96 -9.62 11.41
C ILE A 20 5.78 -9.04 10.62
N ALA A 21 6.03 -8.09 9.72
CA ALA A 21 4.99 -7.50 8.88
C ALA A 21 4.35 -8.54 7.95
N ILE A 22 5.16 -9.38 7.28
CA ILE A 22 4.67 -10.44 6.40
C ILE A 22 3.85 -11.47 7.18
N LEU A 23 4.29 -11.85 8.36
CA LEU A 23 3.56 -12.79 9.23
C LEU A 23 2.23 -12.21 9.67
N ALA A 24 2.19 -10.92 10.04
CA ALA A 24 0.95 -10.23 10.41
C ALA A 24 -0.06 -10.21 9.25
N GLN A 25 0.40 -9.94 8.02
CA GLN A 25 -0.47 -10.01 6.84
C GLN A 25 -1.00 -11.43 6.59
N LYS A 26 -0.16 -12.46 6.75
CA LYS A 26 -0.61 -13.87 6.63
C LYS A 26 -1.70 -14.21 7.63
N VAL A 27 -1.60 -13.72 8.87
CA VAL A 27 -2.66 -13.90 9.89
C VAL A 27 -3.96 -13.25 9.43
N GLU A 28 -3.94 -12.01 8.95
CA GLU A 28 -5.14 -11.34 8.45
C GLU A 28 -5.78 -12.08 7.27
N ARG A 29 -4.98 -12.53 6.32
CA ARG A 29 -5.48 -13.25 5.14
C ARG A 29 -6.03 -14.62 5.45
N ASN A 30 -5.31 -15.41 6.26
CA ASN A 30 -5.60 -16.83 6.45
C ASN A 30 -6.64 -17.07 7.56
N TYR A 31 -6.68 -16.22 8.58
CA TYR A 31 -7.56 -16.41 9.74
C TYR A 31 -8.73 -15.44 9.77
N ILE A 32 -8.54 -14.19 9.33
CA ILE A 32 -9.61 -13.19 9.31
C ILE A 32 -10.34 -13.22 7.96
N GLY A 33 -9.67 -13.66 6.87
CA GLY A 33 -10.24 -13.75 5.52
C GLY A 33 -10.29 -12.41 4.77
N VAL A 34 -9.45 -11.44 5.16
CA VAL A 34 -9.36 -10.14 4.50
C VAL A 34 -8.17 -10.12 3.55
N SER A 35 -8.43 -9.98 2.25
CA SER A 35 -7.40 -9.91 1.20
C SER A 35 -6.65 -8.56 1.18
N GLY A 36 -6.26 -8.04 2.36
CA GLY A 36 -5.57 -6.77 2.53
C GLY A 36 -4.18 -6.71 1.90
N GLY A 37 -3.75 -5.49 1.52
CA GLY A 37 -2.37 -5.20 1.16
C GLY A 37 -1.43 -5.32 2.36
N ILE A 38 -0.12 -5.15 2.14
CA ILE A 38 0.89 -5.29 3.20
C ILE A 38 1.30 -3.94 3.84
N MET A 39 0.80 -2.82 3.31
CA MET A 39 1.26 -1.48 3.67
C MET A 39 1.13 -1.20 5.17
N ASP A 40 -0.03 -1.49 5.76
CA ASP A 40 -0.33 -1.18 7.16
C ASP A 40 0.57 -1.98 8.12
N GLN A 41 0.81 -3.26 7.82
CA GLN A 41 1.70 -4.10 8.60
C GLN A 41 3.15 -3.65 8.48
N MET A 42 3.58 -3.25 7.27
CA MET A 42 4.94 -2.75 7.04
C MET A 42 5.18 -1.44 7.77
N VAL A 43 4.28 -0.45 7.64
CA VAL A 43 4.46 0.83 8.33
C VAL A 43 4.34 0.68 9.85
N SER A 44 3.45 -0.19 10.34
CA SER A 44 3.33 -0.49 11.79
C SER A 44 4.57 -1.19 12.34
N SER A 45 5.28 -1.96 11.52
CA SER A 45 6.50 -2.67 11.95
C SER A 45 7.76 -1.83 11.84
N ILE A 46 7.93 -1.07 10.75
CA ILE A 46 9.18 -0.42 10.34
C ILE A 46 9.10 1.11 10.40
N GLY A 47 7.88 1.68 10.47
CA GLY A 47 7.67 3.13 10.45
C GLY A 47 8.45 3.87 11.52
N VAL A 48 8.89 5.08 11.21
CA VAL A 48 9.68 5.94 12.10
C VAL A 48 8.98 7.28 12.25
N HIS A 49 8.95 7.82 13.46
CA HIS A 49 8.38 9.13 13.75
C HIS A 49 9.02 10.22 12.86
N GLY A 50 8.19 11.13 12.36
CA GLY A 50 8.64 12.24 11.53
C GLY A 50 9.01 11.87 10.08
N LYS A 51 8.74 10.63 9.66
CA LYS A 51 9.05 10.16 8.31
C LYS A 51 7.84 9.59 7.58
N VAL A 52 7.73 9.87 6.29
CA VAL A 52 6.82 9.17 5.38
C VAL A 52 7.44 7.83 5.00
N PHE A 53 6.64 6.78 5.05
CA PHE A 53 7.02 5.44 4.64
C PHE A 53 6.62 5.21 3.18
N PHE A 54 7.58 5.29 2.27
CA PHE A 54 7.38 4.97 0.85
C PHE A 54 7.68 3.49 0.63
N LEU A 55 6.69 2.73 0.18
CA LEU A 55 6.77 1.27 -0.02
C LEU A 55 6.49 0.90 -1.48
N ASP A 56 7.36 0.11 -2.08
CA ASP A 56 7.06 -0.68 -3.26
C ASP A 56 6.45 -2.01 -2.80
N CYS A 57 5.14 -2.15 -2.99
CA CYS A 57 4.38 -3.32 -2.53
C CYS A 57 4.74 -4.61 -3.28
N LEU A 58 5.37 -4.54 -4.45
CA LEU A 58 5.79 -5.70 -5.23
C LEU A 58 7.12 -6.26 -4.70
N SER A 59 8.14 -5.42 -4.60
CA SER A 59 9.48 -5.83 -4.16
C SER A 59 9.66 -5.79 -2.65
N LEU A 60 8.73 -5.16 -1.91
CA LEU A 60 8.82 -4.83 -0.50
C LEU A 60 10.08 -4.00 -0.15
N LYS A 61 10.58 -3.26 -1.13
CA LYS A 61 11.60 -2.24 -0.89
C LYS A 61 10.94 -0.97 -0.39
N TYR A 62 11.54 -0.32 0.58
CA TYR A 62 10.98 0.89 1.16
C TYR A 62 12.03 1.99 1.30
N LYS A 63 11.56 3.21 1.45
CA LYS A 63 12.36 4.39 1.82
C LYS A 63 11.63 5.18 2.89
N LEU A 64 12.38 5.71 3.84
CA LEU A 64 11.91 6.66 4.82
C LEU A 64 12.27 8.06 4.33
N ILE A 65 11.27 8.94 4.21
CA ILE A 65 11.41 10.30 3.68
C ILE A 65 11.06 11.25 4.81
N ASP A 66 11.93 12.20 5.11
CA ASP A 66 11.70 13.18 6.17
C ASP A 66 10.48 14.05 5.86
N ILE A 67 9.67 14.31 6.87
CA ILE A 67 8.52 15.22 6.79
C ILE A 67 9.00 16.61 7.19
N PRO A 68 8.77 17.65 6.36
CA PRO A 68 9.07 19.02 6.76
C PRO A 68 8.37 19.37 8.09
N SER A 69 9.11 19.97 9.02
CA SER A 69 8.63 20.23 10.39
C SER A 69 7.39 21.15 10.46
N ASN A 70 7.18 21.97 9.43
CA ASN A 70 6.04 22.86 9.30
C ASN A 70 4.78 22.20 8.71
N TRP A 71 4.84 20.94 8.28
CA TRP A 71 3.68 20.22 7.77
C TRP A 71 2.79 19.75 8.91
N LYS A 72 1.49 19.83 8.68
CA LYS A 72 0.45 19.33 9.59
C LYS A 72 -0.40 18.33 8.85
N PHE A 73 -0.77 17.23 9.53
CA PHE A 73 -1.71 16.25 9.02
C PHE A 73 -3.05 16.43 9.72
N CYS A 74 -4.13 16.43 8.93
CA CYS A 74 -5.49 16.48 9.44
C CYS A 74 -6.20 15.18 9.10
N LEU A 75 -6.74 14.51 10.11
CA LEU A 75 -7.59 13.33 9.96
C LEU A 75 -9.05 13.78 10.07
N ILE A 76 -9.83 13.47 9.03
CA ILE A 76 -11.26 13.78 8.99
C ILE A 76 -12.01 12.45 8.97
N ASP A 77 -12.81 12.22 10.02
CA ASP A 77 -13.68 11.06 10.08
C ASP A 77 -14.88 11.27 9.13
N SER A 78 -15.07 10.34 8.21
CA SER A 78 -16.23 10.34 7.29
C SER A 78 -17.53 9.87 7.95
N ALA A 79 -17.49 9.43 9.19
CA ALA A 79 -18.58 8.80 9.94
C ALA A 79 -19.22 7.58 9.24
N VAL A 80 -18.55 7.01 8.23
CA VAL A 80 -19.02 5.79 7.54
C VAL A 80 -18.50 4.56 8.27
N GLN A 81 -19.41 3.82 8.90
CA GLN A 81 -19.07 2.54 9.50
C GLN A 81 -18.68 1.51 8.42
N ARG A 82 -17.51 0.91 8.58
CA ARG A 82 -17.01 -0.13 7.67
C ARG A 82 -16.91 -1.45 8.43
N ASN A 83 -17.63 -2.45 7.96
CA ASN A 83 -17.39 -3.83 8.38
C ASN A 83 -16.22 -4.40 7.55
N LEU A 84 -15.10 -4.69 8.18
CA LEU A 84 -13.92 -5.30 7.53
C LEU A 84 -14.22 -6.68 6.88
N ARG A 85 -15.25 -7.38 7.37
CA ARG A 85 -15.71 -8.67 6.83
C ARG A 85 -16.62 -8.53 5.63
N ASP A 86 -17.15 -7.34 5.34
CA ASP A 86 -18.08 -7.18 4.23
C ASP A 86 -17.36 -7.30 2.88
N SER A 87 -17.98 -8.06 2.03
CA SER A 87 -17.57 -8.57 0.73
C SER A 87 -16.98 -7.57 -0.28
N TYR A 88 -17.10 -6.26 -0.03
CA TYR A 88 -16.66 -5.23 -0.97
C TYR A 88 -15.13 -5.20 -1.18
N TYR A 89 -14.33 -5.47 -0.14
CA TYR A 89 -12.87 -5.48 -0.27
C TYR A 89 -12.40 -6.68 -1.10
N ASN A 90 -12.92 -7.87 -0.77
CA ASN A 90 -12.63 -9.08 -1.52
C ASN A 90 -13.16 -9.01 -2.96
N LYS A 91 -14.34 -8.39 -3.17
CA LYS A 91 -14.87 -8.13 -4.51
C LYS A 91 -13.91 -7.24 -5.32
N ARG A 92 -13.42 -6.13 -4.75
CA ARG A 92 -12.45 -5.26 -5.41
C ARG A 92 -11.14 -5.97 -5.72
N TYR A 93 -10.67 -6.81 -4.80
CA TYR A 93 -9.48 -7.63 -5.03
C TYR A 93 -9.66 -8.57 -6.24
N ASN A 94 -10.81 -9.25 -6.33
CA ASN A 94 -11.12 -10.13 -7.45
C ASN A 94 -11.26 -9.36 -8.78
N GLU A 95 -11.91 -8.17 -8.77
CA GLU A 95 -11.99 -7.29 -9.93
C GLU A 95 -10.59 -6.87 -10.41
N LEU A 96 -9.64 -6.59 -9.50
CA LEU A 96 -8.26 -6.28 -9.85
C LEU A 96 -7.51 -7.48 -10.40
N LYS A 97 -7.76 -8.70 -9.89
CA LYS A 97 -7.18 -9.93 -10.47
C LYS A 97 -7.65 -10.17 -11.90
N GLN A 98 -8.94 -9.98 -12.17
CA GLN A 98 -9.46 -10.04 -13.54
C GLN A 98 -8.82 -8.97 -14.45
N ALA A 99 -8.59 -7.77 -13.95
CA ALA A 99 -7.87 -6.73 -14.70
C ALA A 99 -6.42 -7.12 -15.00
N GLU A 100 -5.72 -7.77 -14.07
CA GLU A 100 -4.37 -8.30 -14.29
C GLU A 100 -4.35 -9.35 -15.40
N GLU A 101 -5.34 -10.24 -15.45
CA GLU A 101 -5.50 -11.25 -16.50
C GLU A 101 -5.75 -10.60 -17.86
N ILE A 102 -6.70 -9.65 -17.96
CA ILE A 102 -7.02 -8.93 -19.21
C ILE A 102 -5.80 -8.18 -19.75
N LEU A 103 -5.02 -7.56 -18.87
CA LEU A 103 -3.83 -6.81 -19.24
C LEU A 103 -2.56 -7.67 -19.36
N ASN A 104 -2.68 -9.00 -19.21
CA ASN A 104 -1.59 -9.95 -19.23
C ASN A 104 -0.40 -9.52 -18.34
N THR A 105 -0.71 -9.15 -17.10
CA THR A 105 0.27 -8.70 -16.10
C THR A 105 0.05 -9.41 -14.77
N THR A 106 1.11 -9.54 -13.99
CA THR A 106 1.02 -10.06 -12.61
C THR A 106 0.80 -8.95 -11.59
N HIS A 107 0.93 -7.67 -12.00
CA HIS A 107 0.80 -6.53 -11.10
C HIS A 107 0.46 -5.24 -11.86
N LEU A 108 -0.70 -4.67 -11.58
CA LEU A 108 -1.19 -3.45 -12.27
C LEU A 108 -0.27 -2.24 -12.12
N GLY A 109 0.50 -2.16 -11.04
CA GLY A 109 1.47 -1.08 -10.82
C GLY A 109 2.63 -1.05 -11.82
N THR A 110 2.81 -2.09 -12.64
CA THR A 110 3.82 -2.12 -13.71
C THR A 110 3.31 -1.55 -15.03
N ILE A 111 1.99 -1.39 -15.17
CA ILE A 111 1.33 -0.87 -16.35
C ILE A 111 1.40 0.65 -16.37
N LYS A 112 1.74 1.22 -17.53
CA LYS A 112 1.71 2.69 -17.73
C LYS A 112 0.33 3.13 -18.21
N GLU A 113 -0.02 4.40 -17.96
CA GLU A 113 -1.31 4.98 -18.36
C GLU A 113 -1.62 4.80 -19.86
N ASN A 114 -0.61 4.95 -20.72
CA ASN A 114 -0.77 4.81 -22.18
C ASN A 114 -0.96 3.35 -22.66
N GLN A 115 -0.80 2.37 -21.80
CA GLN A 115 -1.04 0.95 -22.08
C GLN A 115 -2.46 0.52 -21.71
N LEU A 116 -3.20 1.38 -20.98
CA LEU A 116 -4.55 1.10 -20.55
C LEU A 116 -5.56 1.49 -21.64
N ASN A 117 -6.21 0.49 -22.24
CA ASN A 117 -7.26 0.70 -23.25
C ASN A 117 -8.61 0.24 -22.70
N GLU A 118 -9.61 1.14 -22.68
CA GLU A 118 -10.96 0.85 -22.21
C GLU A 118 -11.64 -0.26 -23.02
N ASN A 119 -11.39 -0.29 -24.33
CA ASN A 119 -12.00 -1.26 -25.24
C ASN A 119 -11.55 -2.71 -24.99
N SER A 120 -10.47 -2.92 -24.22
CA SER A 120 -10.02 -4.25 -23.83
C SER A 120 -10.87 -4.85 -22.69
N PHE A 121 -11.78 -4.08 -22.12
CA PHE A 121 -12.59 -4.47 -20.96
C PHE A 121 -14.07 -4.56 -21.32
N GLU A 122 -14.65 -5.74 -21.26
CA GLU A 122 -16.11 -5.90 -21.38
C GLU A 122 -16.85 -5.25 -20.22
N ASN A 123 -16.26 -5.34 -19.01
CA ASN A 123 -16.83 -4.80 -17.77
C ASN A 123 -16.20 -3.46 -17.40
N LYS A 124 -16.99 -2.38 -17.54
CA LYS A 124 -16.55 -1.01 -17.21
C LYS A 124 -16.11 -0.83 -15.74
N ASN A 125 -16.61 -1.64 -14.81
CA ASN A 125 -16.18 -1.54 -13.40
C ASN A 125 -14.76 -2.07 -13.24
N ILE A 126 -14.40 -3.17 -13.92
CA ILE A 126 -13.04 -3.71 -13.91
C ILE A 126 -12.07 -2.70 -14.50
N TYR A 127 -12.43 -2.09 -15.64
CA TYR A 127 -11.65 -0.99 -16.22
C TYR A 127 -11.42 0.15 -15.22
N LYS A 128 -12.48 0.64 -14.59
CA LYS A 128 -12.38 1.73 -13.58
C LYS A 128 -11.47 1.35 -12.42
N ARG A 129 -11.48 0.09 -11.98
CA ARG A 129 -10.58 -0.40 -10.90
C ARG A 129 -9.14 -0.42 -11.36
N ALA A 130 -8.86 -0.97 -12.54
CA ALA A 130 -7.52 -0.97 -13.12
C ALA A 130 -6.98 0.45 -13.30
N LYS A 131 -7.79 1.33 -13.90
CA LYS A 131 -7.47 2.75 -14.07
C LYS A 131 -7.11 3.41 -12.75
N HIS A 132 -7.93 3.22 -11.71
CA HIS A 132 -7.67 3.79 -10.40
C HIS A 132 -6.29 3.37 -9.87
N VAL A 133 -5.97 2.07 -9.90
CA VAL A 133 -4.68 1.57 -9.38
C VAL A 133 -3.49 2.11 -10.17
N ILE A 134 -3.58 2.10 -11.50
CA ILE A 134 -2.49 2.57 -12.38
C ILE A 134 -2.23 4.06 -12.15
N PHE A 135 -3.28 4.88 -12.13
CA PHE A 135 -3.16 6.32 -11.94
C PHE A 135 -2.74 6.70 -10.52
N GLU A 136 -3.25 6.01 -9.48
CA GLU A 136 -2.80 6.23 -8.10
C GLU A 136 -1.33 5.88 -7.93
N ASN A 137 -0.86 4.79 -8.54
CA ASN A 137 0.56 4.44 -8.51
C ASN A 137 1.42 5.57 -9.10
N GLN A 138 0.99 6.16 -10.24
CA GLN A 138 1.70 7.30 -10.84
C GLN A 138 1.69 8.53 -9.92
N ARG A 139 0.54 8.85 -9.29
CA ARG A 139 0.44 9.96 -8.33
C ARG A 139 1.38 9.78 -7.13
N VAL A 140 1.52 8.57 -6.61
CA VAL A 140 2.47 8.26 -5.52
C VAL A 140 3.91 8.50 -5.96
N LEU A 141 4.27 8.09 -7.19
CA LEU A 141 5.60 8.32 -7.74
C LEU A 141 5.90 9.82 -7.93
N ASP A 142 4.92 10.60 -8.35
CA ASP A 142 5.06 12.04 -8.55
C ASP A 142 5.10 12.79 -7.21
N ALA A 143 4.26 12.41 -6.24
CA ALA A 143 4.34 12.94 -4.88
C ALA A 143 5.72 12.70 -4.24
N LYS A 144 6.29 11.51 -4.43
CA LYS A 144 7.65 11.20 -3.97
C LYS A 144 8.69 12.17 -4.57
N LYS A 145 8.61 12.45 -5.88
CA LYS A 145 9.54 13.41 -6.54
C LYS A 145 9.41 14.81 -5.95
N ILE A 146 8.17 15.25 -5.67
CA ILE A 146 7.89 16.56 -5.06
C ILE A 146 8.45 16.63 -3.65
N CYS A 147 8.21 15.64 -2.81
CA CYS A 147 8.76 15.56 -1.46
C CYS A 147 10.29 15.68 -1.48
N TRP A 148 10.97 14.95 -2.36
CA TRP A 148 12.44 15.07 -2.52
C TRP A 148 12.89 16.48 -2.90
N LYS A 149 12.20 17.14 -3.83
CA LYS A 149 12.56 18.51 -4.24
C LYS A 149 12.40 19.51 -3.09
N ILE A 150 11.37 19.36 -2.27
CA ILE A 150 11.14 20.23 -1.10
C ILE A 150 12.26 20.02 -0.08
N ILE A 151 12.58 18.78 0.26
CA ILE A 151 13.63 18.43 1.22
C ILE A 151 14.99 18.99 0.76
N LEU A 152 15.36 18.80 -0.51
CA LEU A 152 16.62 19.31 -1.04
C LEU A 152 16.70 20.85 -0.98
N ARG A 153 15.59 21.56 -1.21
CA ARG A 153 15.54 23.02 -1.08
C ARG A 153 15.72 23.49 0.37
N THR A 154 15.11 22.78 1.32
CA THR A 154 15.22 23.09 2.75
C THR A 154 16.63 22.82 3.30
N LEU A 155 17.36 21.88 2.71
CA LEU A 155 18.75 21.58 3.10
C LEU A 155 19.77 22.53 2.46
N ALA A 156 19.38 23.27 1.41
CA ALA A 156 20.24 24.21 0.68
C ALA A 156 20.05 25.68 1.14
N SER A 157 19.10 25.93 2.02
CA SER A 157 18.84 27.23 2.67
C SER A 157 19.40 27.25 4.09
#